data_2ddb48011db7d5135b970c85011ba76c
#
_entry.id   2ddb48011db7d5135b970c85011ba76c
#
_cell.length_a   1.000
_cell.length_b   1.000
_cell.length_c   1.000
_cell.angle_alpha   90.00
_cell.angle_beta   90.00
_cell.angle_gamma   90.00
#
_symmetry.space_group_name_H-M   'P 1'
#
loop_
_entity.id
_entity.type
_entity.pdbx_description
1 polymer ?
#
loop_
_entity_poly.entity_id
_entity_poly.type
_entity_poly.pdbx_seq_one_letter_code
_entity_poly.pdbx_strand_id
1 'polypeptide(L)'
;CQRNQNPMMKVNYIINAYITGRNNNRKSSDQVEFELHWQAECLRVYHDILNKSLRPTAYTFVADNPRPREIFASSMSVRVLHYYLNIRLRPLLEARMSRNSFNNRVGMGTSACQNAVISDIYDMSRGFTEDCYIIKVDIAGCFPNIVQDIAYNQLREVIESDYHGPDKDELLYALQVCIFAYPTKHCHRKSPLYKWKDI
;
A
#
# COMPACT_ATOMS: atom_id res chain seq x y z
N CYS A 1 -2.41 -13.44 -37.48
CA CYS A 1 -1.77 -12.12 -37.35
C CYS A 1 -1.77 -11.69 -35.90
N GLN A 2 -0.72 -12.02 -35.16
CA GLN A 2 -0.47 -11.43 -33.82
C GLN A 2 -0.05 -9.97 -34.09
N ARG A 3 -0.92 -9.05 -33.68
CA ARG A 3 -0.50 -7.65 -33.56
C ARG A 3 0.59 -7.59 -32.49
N ASN A 4 1.82 -7.30 -32.90
CA ASN A 4 2.87 -6.79 -32.01
C ASN A 4 2.40 -5.45 -31.47
N GLN A 5 1.53 -5.47 -30.47
CA GLN A 5 1.30 -4.29 -29.66
C GLN A 5 2.55 -4.13 -28.81
N ASN A 6 3.36 -3.13 -29.14
CA ASN A 6 4.45 -2.68 -28.28
C ASN A 6 3.86 -2.49 -26.86
N PRO A 7 4.38 -3.17 -25.83
CA PRO A 7 3.76 -3.08 -24.49
C PRO A 7 3.73 -1.61 -24.08
N MET A 8 2.52 -1.11 -23.81
CA MET A 8 2.32 0.29 -23.41
C MET A 8 2.97 0.59 -22.05
N MET A 9 3.08 -0.42 -21.18
CA MET A 9 3.85 -0.37 -19.94
C MET A 9 5.35 -0.42 -20.22
N LYS A 10 6.11 0.44 -19.53
CA LYS A 10 7.58 0.46 -19.62
C LYS A 10 8.21 -0.17 -18.39
N VAL A 11 9.25 -0.98 -18.56
CA VAL A 11 10.00 -1.60 -17.45
C VAL A 11 10.50 -0.57 -16.44
N ASN A 12 10.82 0.65 -16.88
CA ASN A 12 11.24 1.75 -16.00
C ASN A 12 10.22 2.09 -14.92
N TYR A 13 8.94 1.77 -15.10
CA TYR A 13 7.92 1.99 -14.07
C TYR A 13 8.16 1.08 -12.86
N ILE A 14 8.54 -0.16 -13.10
CA ILE A 14 8.87 -1.13 -12.05
C ILE A 14 10.23 -0.80 -11.41
N ILE A 15 11.23 -0.40 -12.21
CA ILE A 15 12.53 0.03 -11.69
C ILE A 15 12.37 1.24 -10.78
N ASN A 16 11.61 2.25 -11.17
CA ASN A 16 11.33 3.42 -10.34
C ASN A 16 10.58 3.06 -9.05
N ALA A 17 9.64 2.13 -9.12
CA ALA A 17 8.94 1.61 -7.95
C ALA A 17 9.91 0.93 -6.97
N TYR A 18 10.83 0.10 -7.47
CA TYR A 18 11.88 -0.51 -6.67
C TYR A 18 12.79 0.54 -6.01
N ILE A 19 13.32 1.50 -6.79
CA ILE A 19 14.22 2.55 -6.28
C ILE A 19 13.51 3.37 -5.18
N THR A 20 12.25 3.73 -5.39
CA THR A 20 11.44 4.45 -4.39
C THR A 20 11.24 3.62 -3.12
N GLY A 21 10.93 2.34 -3.28
CA GLY A 21 10.68 1.42 -2.17
C GLY A 21 11.92 1.04 -1.37
N ARG A 22 13.06 0.95 -2.04
CA ARG A 22 14.34 0.56 -1.45
C ARG A 22 14.76 1.41 -0.25
N ASN A 23 14.45 2.70 -0.27
CA ASN A 23 14.89 3.64 0.76
C ASN A 23 14.23 3.44 2.11
N ASN A 24 13.10 2.72 2.17
CA ASN A 24 12.27 2.63 3.38
C ASN A 24 12.60 1.43 4.28
N ASN A 25 13.31 0.41 3.81
CA ASN A 25 13.61 -0.77 4.63
C ASN A 25 14.80 -1.58 4.08
N ARG A 26 16.01 -1.31 4.56
CA ARG A 26 17.25 -1.93 4.04
C ARG A 26 17.76 -3.13 4.83
N LYS A 27 17.01 -3.63 5.83
CA LYS A 27 17.54 -4.61 6.80
C LYS A 27 16.90 -6.01 6.75
N SER A 28 15.88 -6.23 5.95
CA SER A 28 15.26 -7.55 5.88
C SER A 28 16.04 -8.48 4.93
N SER A 29 16.17 -9.76 5.30
CA SER A 29 16.83 -10.78 4.48
C SER A 29 16.23 -10.88 3.07
N ASP A 30 14.92 -10.82 2.96
CA ASP A 30 14.16 -10.81 1.71
C ASP A 30 14.54 -9.63 0.80
N GLN A 31 14.80 -8.46 1.38
CA GLN A 31 15.25 -7.31 0.62
C GLN A 31 16.68 -7.46 0.16
N VAL A 32 17.59 -7.97 1.01
CA VAL A 32 18.97 -8.21 0.62
C VAL A 32 19.06 -9.22 -0.53
N GLU A 33 18.27 -10.32 -0.45
CA GLU A 33 18.19 -11.32 -1.51
C GLU A 33 17.68 -10.71 -2.83
N PHE A 34 16.62 -9.91 -2.77
CA PHE A 34 16.12 -9.20 -3.94
C PHE A 34 17.14 -8.22 -4.51
N GLU A 35 17.88 -7.49 -3.65
CA GLU A 35 18.88 -6.50 -4.07
C GLU A 35 20.08 -7.13 -4.79
N LEU A 36 20.44 -8.36 -4.46
CA LEU A 36 21.51 -9.08 -5.17
C LEU A 36 21.21 -9.31 -6.66
N HIS A 37 19.91 -9.41 -6.99
CA HIS A 37 19.42 -9.73 -8.33
C HIS A 37 18.35 -8.74 -8.82
N TRP A 38 18.36 -7.51 -8.33
CA TRP A 38 17.25 -6.57 -8.50
C TRP A 38 16.84 -6.31 -9.96
N GLN A 39 17.80 -6.31 -10.92
CA GLN A 39 17.48 -6.12 -12.33
C GLN A 39 16.62 -7.27 -12.86
N ALA A 40 17.04 -8.51 -12.59
CA ALA A 40 16.31 -9.70 -13.02
C ALA A 40 14.94 -9.79 -12.32
N GLU A 41 14.88 -9.47 -11.04
CA GLU A 41 13.65 -9.47 -10.27
C GLU A 41 12.66 -8.37 -10.75
N CYS A 42 13.13 -7.18 -11.06
CA CYS A 42 12.29 -6.13 -11.64
C CYS A 42 11.78 -6.52 -13.03
N LEU A 43 12.61 -7.15 -13.86
CA LEU A 43 12.19 -7.69 -15.16
C LEU A 43 11.16 -8.79 -14.99
N ARG A 44 11.33 -9.70 -14.01
CA ARG A 44 10.39 -10.75 -13.71
C ARG A 44 9.01 -10.17 -13.32
N VAL A 45 8.98 -9.21 -12.38
CA VAL A 45 7.73 -8.54 -11.97
C VAL A 45 7.07 -7.84 -13.17
N TYR A 46 7.85 -7.17 -14.01
CA TYR A 46 7.37 -6.54 -15.24
C TYR A 46 6.71 -7.56 -16.19
N HIS A 47 7.37 -8.69 -16.47
CA HIS A 47 6.82 -9.73 -17.34
C HIS A 47 5.60 -10.43 -16.71
N ASP A 48 5.60 -10.61 -15.38
CA ASP A 48 4.46 -11.18 -14.66
C ASP A 48 3.22 -10.28 -14.75
N ILE A 49 3.39 -8.96 -14.78
CA ILE A 49 2.28 -8.03 -15.01
C ILE A 49 1.78 -8.16 -16.45
N LEU A 50 2.66 -8.10 -17.45
CA LEU A 50 2.28 -8.18 -18.86
C LEU A 50 1.60 -9.50 -19.22
N ASN A 51 2.08 -10.61 -18.66
CA ASN A 51 1.55 -11.96 -18.91
C ASN A 51 0.37 -12.30 -18.00
N LYS A 52 -0.05 -11.39 -17.11
CA LYS A 52 -1.09 -11.63 -16.10
C LYS A 52 -0.84 -12.87 -15.25
N SER A 53 0.44 -13.10 -14.89
CA SER A 53 0.92 -14.27 -14.15
C SER A 53 1.40 -13.96 -12.73
N LEU A 54 1.09 -12.78 -12.19
CA LEU A 54 1.45 -12.37 -10.84
C LEU A 54 0.95 -13.36 -9.79
N ARG A 55 1.87 -13.80 -8.90
CA ARG A 55 1.55 -14.66 -7.75
C ARG A 55 2.11 -14.01 -6.48
N PRO A 56 1.28 -13.21 -5.77
CA PRO A 56 1.72 -12.55 -4.55
C PRO A 56 2.13 -13.57 -3.48
N THR A 57 3.29 -13.35 -2.87
CA THR A 57 3.81 -14.14 -1.77
C THR A 57 3.97 -13.28 -0.52
N ALA A 58 3.85 -13.90 0.65
CA ALA A 58 3.97 -13.24 1.93
C ALA A 58 4.80 -14.07 2.91
N TYR A 59 5.28 -13.42 3.95
CA TYR A 59 5.85 -14.06 5.12
C TYR A 59 4.95 -13.80 6.32
N THR A 60 4.82 -14.76 7.21
CA THR A 60 4.16 -14.53 8.48
C THR A 60 5.13 -14.75 9.64
N PHE A 61 5.00 -13.90 10.65
CA PHE A 61 5.80 -13.97 11.86
C PHE A 61 4.99 -13.45 13.05
N VAL A 62 5.42 -13.83 14.24
CA VAL A 62 4.84 -13.38 15.50
C VAL A 62 5.61 -12.18 16.02
N ALA A 63 4.91 -11.06 16.21
CA ALA A 63 5.44 -9.90 16.93
C ALA A 63 4.96 -9.92 18.38
N ASP A 64 5.89 -9.82 19.33
CA ASP A 64 5.61 -10.00 20.77
C ASP A 64 5.21 -8.71 21.49
N ASN A 65 5.41 -7.54 20.89
CA ASN A 65 5.19 -6.25 21.57
C ASN A 65 4.10 -5.42 20.89
N PRO A 66 3.11 -4.86 21.61
CA PRO A 66 2.86 -4.96 23.05
C PRO A 66 2.13 -6.25 23.48
N ARG A 67 1.60 -7.01 22.54
CA ARG A 67 0.95 -8.33 22.74
C ARG A 67 1.32 -9.24 21.57
N PRO A 68 1.41 -10.57 21.79
CA PRO A 68 1.62 -11.52 20.69
C PRO A 68 0.55 -11.34 19.61
N ARG A 69 1.00 -11.23 18.38
CA ARG A 69 0.11 -11.12 17.21
C ARG A 69 0.79 -11.66 15.96
N GLU A 70 0.03 -12.33 15.14
CA GLU A 70 0.47 -12.71 13.80
C GLU A 70 0.55 -11.50 12.88
N ILE A 71 1.65 -11.37 12.16
CA ILE A 71 1.87 -10.31 11.19
C ILE A 71 2.18 -10.95 9.84
N PHE A 72 1.46 -10.52 8.82
CA PHE A 72 1.75 -10.84 7.43
C PHE A 72 2.54 -9.70 6.78
N ALA A 73 3.69 -10.05 6.20
CA ALA A 73 4.52 -9.12 5.45
C ALA A 73 4.68 -9.59 4.01
N SER A 74 4.41 -8.72 3.07
CA SER A 74 4.58 -9.01 1.64
C SER A 74 6.05 -9.20 1.31
N SER A 75 6.36 -10.13 0.38
CA SER A 75 7.71 -10.29 -0.18
C SER A 75 8.17 -9.02 -0.90
N MET A 76 9.48 -8.89 -1.16
CA MET A 76 10.01 -7.68 -1.79
C MET A 76 9.44 -7.45 -3.19
N SER A 77 9.22 -8.50 -3.99
CA SER A 77 8.58 -8.41 -5.30
C SER A 77 7.16 -7.85 -5.22
N VAL A 78 6.37 -8.27 -4.23
CA VAL A 78 5.03 -7.72 -3.98
C VAL A 78 5.09 -6.29 -3.47
N ARG A 79 6.08 -5.94 -2.65
CA ARG A 79 6.30 -4.55 -2.23
C ARG A 79 6.65 -3.63 -3.39
N VAL A 80 7.45 -4.08 -4.35
CA VAL A 80 7.69 -3.33 -5.60
C VAL A 80 6.38 -3.07 -6.35
N LEU A 81 5.51 -4.07 -6.42
CA LEU A 81 4.17 -3.91 -7.01
C LEU A 81 3.32 -2.88 -6.25
N HIS A 82 3.33 -2.91 -4.90
CA HIS A 82 2.66 -1.91 -4.09
C HIS A 82 3.21 -0.49 -4.32
N TYR A 83 4.52 -0.33 -4.48
CA TYR A 83 5.11 0.97 -4.81
C TYR A 83 4.75 1.45 -6.22
N TYR A 84 4.69 0.53 -7.19
CA TYR A 84 4.20 0.85 -8.53
C TYR A 84 2.76 1.39 -8.48
N LEU A 85 1.86 0.70 -7.79
CA LEU A 85 0.49 1.14 -7.58
C LEU A 85 0.44 2.49 -6.86
N ASN A 86 1.19 2.64 -5.78
CA ASN A 86 1.21 3.88 -4.99
C ASN A 86 1.68 5.09 -5.81
N ILE A 87 2.74 4.96 -6.61
CA ILE A 87 3.24 6.06 -7.45
C ILE A 87 2.16 6.52 -8.45
N ARG A 88 1.35 5.59 -8.97
CA ARG A 88 0.29 5.90 -9.94
C ARG A 88 -0.99 6.44 -9.29
N LEU A 89 -1.41 5.82 -8.21
CA LEU A 89 -2.70 6.12 -7.57
C LEU A 89 -2.64 7.32 -6.64
N ARG A 90 -1.50 7.54 -5.98
CA ARG A 90 -1.35 8.56 -4.96
C ARG A 90 -1.78 9.96 -5.43
N PRO A 91 -1.33 10.50 -6.59
CA PRO A 91 -1.75 11.81 -7.05
C PRO A 91 -3.27 11.92 -7.25
N LEU A 92 -3.89 10.84 -7.77
CA LEU A 92 -5.33 10.78 -8.02
C LEU A 92 -6.12 10.77 -6.72
N LEU A 93 -5.66 9.98 -5.74
CA LEU A 93 -6.32 9.86 -4.45
C LEU A 93 -6.14 11.14 -3.62
N GLU A 94 -4.94 11.72 -3.57
CA GLU A 94 -4.68 12.96 -2.83
C GLU A 94 -5.52 14.13 -3.33
N ALA A 95 -5.80 14.19 -4.64
CA ALA A 95 -6.68 15.21 -5.22
C ALA A 95 -8.15 15.11 -4.75
N ARG A 96 -8.57 13.91 -4.31
CA ARG A 96 -9.93 13.64 -3.83
C ARG A 96 -10.04 13.63 -2.30
N MET A 97 -8.92 13.61 -1.58
CA MET A 97 -8.92 13.60 -0.11
C MET A 97 -9.35 14.93 0.47
N SER A 98 -10.09 14.86 1.58
CA SER A 98 -10.38 16.05 2.39
C SER A 98 -9.08 16.73 2.85
N ARG A 99 -9.12 18.07 2.98
CA ARG A 99 -8.02 18.85 3.55
C ARG A 99 -7.64 18.39 4.97
N ASN A 100 -8.58 17.82 5.71
CA ASN A 100 -8.39 17.31 7.07
C ASN A 100 -8.02 15.83 7.13
N SER A 101 -7.56 15.24 6.03
CA SER A 101 -7.01 13.89 6.00
C SER A 101 -5.50 13.94 6.17
N PHE A 102 -4.99 13.51 7.33
CA PHE A 102 -3.59 13.67 7.71
C PHE A 102 -2.76 12.40 7.62
N ASN A 103 -3.39 11.23 7.48
CA ASN A 103 -2.67 9.97 7.45
C ASN A 103 -2.12 9.66 6.04
N ASN A 104 -0.87 9.18 5.99
CA ASN A 104 -0.17 8.73 4.76
C ASN A 104 -0.05 9.78 3.65
N ARG A 105 -0.06 11.07 3.98
CA ARG A 105 0.15 12.18 3.05
C ARG A 105 1.46 12.91 3.35
N VAL A 106 2.18 13.32 2.30
CA VAL A 106 3.41 14.10 2.45
C VAL A 106 3.10 15.48 3.03
N GLY A 107 3.83 15.88 4.07
CA GLY A 107 3.63 17.15 4.76
C GLY A 107 2.41 17.18 5.70
N MET A 108 1.59 16.14 5.72
CA MET A 108 0.37 16.03 6.53
C MET A 108 0.55 15.01 7.66
N GLY A 109 1.59 15.15 8.46
CA GLY A 109 1.86 14.24 9.58
C GLY A 109 1.17 14.65 10.88
N THR A 110 1.57 14.00 11.98
CA THR A 110 1.00 14.22 13.33
C THR A 110 1.00 15.68 13.74
N SER A 111 2.10 16.41 13.47
CA SER A 111 2.19 17.84 13.81
C SER A 111 1.20 18.70 13.03
N ALA A 112 1.01 18.41 11.74
CA ALA A 112 0.01 19.11 10.94
C ALA A 112 -1.41 18.86 11.45
N CYS A 113 -1.71 17.60 11.83
CA CYS A 113 -2.98 17.23 12.45
C CYS A 113 -3.20 17.97 13.78
N GLN A 114 -2.20 17.98 14.66
CA GLN A 114 -2.29 18.69 15.94
C GLN A 114 -2.55 20.19 15.76
N ASN A 115 -1.82 20.84 14.85
CA ASN A 115 -2.02 22.25 14.57
C ASN A 115 -3.43 22.55 14.03
N ALA A 116 -3.95 21.69 13.13
CA ALA A 116 -5.30 21.84 12.62
C ALA A 116 -6.35 21.71 13.75
N VAL A 117 -6.22 20.68 14.59
CA VAL A 117 -7.12 20.48 15.75
C VAL A 117 -7.06 21.67 16.72
N ILE A 118 -5.87 22.19 17.02
CA ILE A 118 -5.73 23.37 17.90
C ILE A 118 -6.40 24.59 17.27
N SER A 119 -6.23 24.81 15.97
CA SER A 119 -6.91 25.88 15.24
C SER A 119 -8.42 25.74 15.29
N ASP A 120 -8.94 24.54 15.03
CA ASP A 120 -10.38 24.27 15.07
C ASP A 120 -10.95 24.50 16.48
N ILE A 121 -10.22 24.08 17.54
CA ILE A 121 -10.63 24.34 18.93
C ILE A 121 -10.64 25.85 19.23
N TYR A 122 -9.61 26.58 18.80
CA TYR A 122 -9.53 28.02 18.98
C TYR A 122 -10.72 28.74 18.34
N ASP A 123 -11.04 28.39 17.11
CA ASP A 123 -12.13 28.99 16.37
C ASP A 123 -13.50 28.65 17.01
N MET A 124 -13.72 27.37 17.36
CA MET A 124 -14.99 26.91 17.95
C MET A 124 -15.21 27.42 19.37
N SER A 125 -14.15 27.62 20.15
CA SER A 125 -14.20 28.17 21.52
C SER A 125 -14.10 29.70 21.56
N ARG A 126 -14.15 30.37 20.43
CA ARG A 126 -13.99 31.82 20.31
C ARG A 126 -12.74 32.32 21.04
N GLY A 127 -11.60 31.75 20.71
CA GLY A 127 -10.33 32.11 21.32
C GLY A 127 -10.17 31.56 22.74
N PHE A 128 -10.67 30.36 23.03
CA PHE A 128 -10.69 29.71 24.35
C PHE A 128 -11.51 30.44 25.42
N THR A 129 -12.52 31.20 25.02
CA THR A 129 -13.42 31.91 25.95
C THR A 129 -14.72 31.16 26.21
N GLU A 130 -15.11 30.22 25.35
CA GLU A 130 -16.31 29.42 25.48
C GLU A 130 -15.95 27.91 25.50
N ASP A 131 -16.81 27.11 26.15
CA ASP A 131 -16.65 25.65 26.17
C ASP A 131 -16.86 25.05 24.78
N CYS A 132 -15.98 24.12 24.39
CA CYS A 132 -16.17 23.30 23.20
C CYS A 132 -16.03 21.81 23.54
N TYR A 133 -16.71 20.96 22.77
CA TYR A 133 -16.71 19.50 22.98
C TYR A 133 -15.92 18.81 21.87
N ILE A 134 -15.02 17.90 22.27
CA ILE A 134 -14.21 17.11 21.34
C ILE A 134 -14.71 15.66 21.44
N ILE A 135 -15.17 15.09 20.31
CA ILE A 135 -15.54 13.69 20.21
C ILE A 135 -14.46 12.94 19.45
N LYS A 136 -13.84 11.95 20.10
CA LYS A 136 -12.91 11.04 19.48
C LYS A 136 -13.63 9.72 19.15
N VAL A 137 -13.64 9.36 17.87
CA VAL A 137 -14.20 8.09 17.39
C VAL A 137 -13.13 7.24 16.73
N ASP A 138 -13.31 5.93 16.77
CA ASP A 138 -12.43 4.96 16.11
C ASP A 138 -13.26 3.83 15.52
N ILE A 139 -12.76 3.21 14.44
CA ILE A 139 -13.42 2.09 13.77
C ILE A 139 -12.82 0.80 14.29
N ALA A 140 -13.60 0.02 15.04
CA ALA A 140 -13.18 -1.26 15.55
C ALA A 140 -12.80 -2.23 14.41
N GLY A 141 -11.55 -2.74 14.44
CA GLY A 141 -11.08 -3.69 13.45
C GLY A 141 -11.14 -3.18 12.01
N CYS A 142 -10.81 -1.92 11.76
CA CYS A 142 -10.93 -1.28 10.45
C CYS A 142 -10.35 -2.13 9.31
N PHE A 143 -9.09 -2.52 9.38
CA PHE A 143 -8.44 -3.27 8.29
C PHE A 143 -9.03 -4.65 8.01
N PRO A 144 -9.31 -5.51 9.03
CA PRO A 144 -9.95 -6.80 8.78
C PRO A 144 -11.37 -6.70 8.20
N ASN A 145 -12.05 -5.60 8.41
CA ASN A 145 -13.43 -5.40 7.98
C ASN A 145 -13.56 -4.64 6.64
N ILE A 146 -12.44 -4.33 5.97
CA ILE A 146 -12.49 -3.76 4.61
C ILE A 146 -13.05 -4.80 3.64
N VAL A 147 -14.18 -4.46 3.02
CA VAL A 147 -14.78 -5.28 1.96
C VAL A 147 -13.99 -5.07 0.68
N GLN A 148 -13.25 -6.10 0.25
CA GLN A 148 -12.33 -6.04 -0.88
C GLN A 148 -13.01 -5.60 -2.19
N ASP A 149 -14.21 -6.11 -2.47
CA ASP A 149 -14.97 -5.74 -3.67
C ASP A 149 -15.32 -4.25 -3.70
N ILE A 150 -15.73 -3.68 -2.56
CA ILE A 150 -16.04 -2.24 -2.47
C ILE A 150 -14.77 -1.43 -2.68
N ALA A 151 -13.68 -1.78 -2.00
CA ALA A 151 -12.40 -1.09 -2.14
C ALA A 151 -11.87 -1.15 -3.58
N TYR A 152 -11.97 -2.32 -4.22
CA TYR A 152 -11.56 -2.49 -5.62
C TYR A 152 -12.40 -1.63 -6.56
N ASN A 153 -13.72 -1.66 -6.44
CA ASN A 153 -14.61 -0.91 -7.33
C ASN A 153 -14.39 0.60 -7.22
N GLN A 154 -14.25 1.14 -6.00
CA GLN A 154 -13.95 2.55 -5.78
C GLN A 154 -12.61 2.97 -6.41
N LEU A 155 -11.54 2.19 -6.22
CA LEU A 155 -10.24 2.48 -6.82
C LEU A 155 -10.25 2.32 -8.34
N ARG A 156 -10.97 1.33 -8.84
CA ARG A 156 -11.18 1.13 -10.28
C ARG A 156 -11.87 2.33 -10.92
N GLU A 157 -12.94 2.86 -10.32
CA GLU A 157 -13.62 4.06 -10.81
C GLU A 157 -12.68 5.27 -10.89
N VAL A 158 -11.82 5.47 -9.88
CA VAL A 158 -10.80 6.52 -9.89
C VAL A 158 -9.81 6.33 -11.05
N ILE A 159 -9.35 5.10 -11.29
CA ILE A 159 -8.44 4.82 -12.40
C ILE A 159 -9.14 5.03 -13.75
N GLU A 160 -10.36 4.55 -13.89
CA GLU A 160 -11.12 4.67 -15.14
C GLU A 160 -11.41 6.12 -15.51
N SER A 161 -11.72 6.97 -14.53
CA SER A 161 -12.03 8.38 -14.75
C SER A 161 -10.80 9.27 -14.92
N ASP A 162 -9.79 9.11 -14.09
CA ASP A 162 -8.74 10.12 -13.92
C ASP A 162 -7.36 9.66 -14.41
N TYR A 163 -7.15 8.34 -14.60
CA TYR A 163 -5.87 7.84 -15.04
C TYR A 163 -5.78 7.76 -16.57
N HIS A 164 -4.89 8.54 -17.16
CA HIS A 164 -4.69 8.61 -18.61
C HIS A 164 -3.32 8.05 -19.06
N GLY A 165 -2.64 7.32 -18.18
CA GLY A 165 -1.37 6.69 -18.50
C GLY A 165 -1.52 5.53 -19.49
N PRO A 166 -0.43 5.19 -20.23
CA PRO A 166 -0.47 4.13 -21.23
C PRO A 166 -0.51 2.71 -20.63
N ASP A 167 -0.26 2.58 -19.33
CA ASP A 167 -0.23 1.34 -18.55
C ASP A 167 -1.52 1.11 -17.73
N LYS A 168 -2.66 1.63 -18.21
CA LYS A 168 -3.94 1.58 -17.47
C LYS A 168 -4.42 0.15 -17.22
N ASP A 169 -4.33 -0.71 -18.21
CA ASP A 169 -4.80 -2.10 -18.12
C ASP A 169 -3.91 -2.91 -17.16
N GLU A 170 -2.59 -2.69 -17.22
CA GLU A 170 -1.65 -3.31 -16.31
C GLU A 170 -1.82 -2.81 -14.87
N LEU A 171 -2.12 -1.51 -14.71
CA LEU A 171 -2.41 -0.91 -13.41
C LEU A 171 -3.67 -1.52 -12.78
N LEU A 172 -4.75 -1.66 -13.55
CA LEU A 172 -5.99 -2.31 -13.11
C LEU A 172 -5.77 -3.78 -12.74
N TYR A 173 -5.01 -4.51 -13.55
CA TYR A 173 -4.65 -5.90 -13.25
C TYR A 173 -3.82 -6.00 -11.96
N ALA A 174 -2.79 -5.18 -11.81
CA ALA A 174 -1.96 -5.15 -10.61
C ALA A 174 -2.76 -4.79 -9.36
N LEU A 175 -3.68 -3.82 -9.44
CA LEU A 175 -4.59 -3.45 -8.37
C LEU A 175 -5.48 -4.63 -7.96
N GLN A 176 -6.11 -5.30 -8.94
CA GLN A 176 -6.96 -6.45 -8.70
C GLN A 176 -6.20 -7.56 -7.95
N VAL A 177 -5.01 -7.89 -8.44
CA VAL A 177 -4.18 -8.94 -7.82
C VAL A 177 -3.80 -8.56 -6.39
N CYS A 178 -3.45 -7.30 -6.11
CA CYS A 178 -3.06 -6.85 -4.78
C CYS A 178 -4.23 -6.84 -3.79
N ILE A 179 -5.42 -6.42 -4.22
CA ILE A 179 -6.59 -6.34 -3.33
C ILE A 179 -7.13 -7.73 -3.01
N PHE A 180 -7.19 -8.63 -3.99
CA PHE A 180 -7.72 -9.98 -3.81
C PHE A 180 -6.65 -11.02 -3.43
N ALA A 181 -5.42 -10.59 -3.14
CA ALA A 181 -4.40 -11.48 -2.62
C ALA A 181 -4.75 -11.93 -1.19
N TYR A 182 -4.81 -13.24 -1.00
CA TYR A 182 -4.93 -13.83 0.33
C TYR A 182 -3.52 -14.17 0.84
N PRO A 183 -2.99 -13.46 1.83
CA PRO A 183 -1.61 -13.66 2.29
C PRO A 183 -1.36 -15.07 2.84
N THR A 184 -2.41 -15.76 3.29
CA THR A 184 -2.33 -17.12 3.81
C THR A 184 -2.09 -18.19 2.74
N LYS A 185 -2.44 -17.96 1.49
CA LYS A 185 -2.35 -18.99 0.42
C LYS A 185 -0.91 -19.31 0.01
N HIS A 186 -0.01 -18.33 0.04
CA HIS A 186 1.38 -18.46 -0.37
C HIS A 186 2.28 -17.78 0.67
N CYS A 187 2.23 -18.33 1.90
CA CYS A 187 2.86 -17.74 3.06
C CYS A 187 3.96 -18.64 3.64
N HIS A 188 5.12 -18.05 3.91
CA HIS A 188 6.24 -18.72 4.58
C HIS A 188 6.34 -18.25 6.03
N ARG A 189 6.31 -19.20 6.99
CA ARG A 189 6.51 -18.91 8.41
C ARG A 189 7.96 -18.60 8.71
N LYS A 190 8.23 -17.45 9.34
CA LYS A 190 9.58 -17.05 9.78
C LYS A 190 9.82 -17.23 11.27
N SER A 191 8.78 -17.14 12.13
CA SER A 191 8.94 -17.34 13.55
C SER A 191 9.00 -18.82 13.93
N PRO A 192 9.77 -19.18 14.98
CA PRO A 192 9.81 -20.54 15.52
C PRO A 192 8.43 -21.02 15.98
N LEU A 193 8.19 -22.33 15.91
CA LEU A 193 6.88 -22.93 16.22
C LEU A 193 6.36 -22.61 17.63
N TYR A 194 7.25 -22.48 18.62
CA TYR A 194 6.84 -22.21 20.01
C TYR A 194 6.16 -20.85 20.17
N LYS A 195 6.45 -19.86 19.29
CA LYS A 195 5.82 -18.53 19.33
C LYS A 195 4.36 -18.52 18.84
N TRP A 196 3.92 -19.59 18.21
CA TRP A 196 2.56 -19.70 17.65
C TRP A 196 1.55 -20.33 18.61
N LYS A 197 1.97 -20.69 19.82
CA LYS A 197 1.10 -21.39 20.77
C LYS A 197 0.03 -20.50 21.41
N ASP A 198 0.27 -19.20 21.46
CA ASP A 198 -0.58 -18.23 22.16
C ASP A 198 -1.31 -17.25 21.21
N ILE A 199 -1.43 -17.63 19.92
CA ILE A 199 -2.07 -16.81 18.89
C ILE A 199 -3.31 -17.51 18.36
#